data_b119b957a5d8f38ae79297612deb2203
#
_entry.id   b119b957a5d8f38ae79297612deb2203
#
_cell.length_a   1.000
_cell.length_b   1.000
_cell.length_c   1.000
_cell.angle_alpha   90.00
_cell.angle_beta   90.00
_cell.angle_gamma   90.00
#
_symmetry.space_group_name_H-M   'P 1'
#
loop_
_entity.id
_entity.type
_entity.pdbx_description
1 polymer ?
#
loop_
_entity_poly.entity_id
_entity_poly.type
_entity_poly.pdbx_seq_one_letter_code
_entity_poly.pdbx_strand_id
1 'polypeptide(L)'
;ELLDYQYDIRRRLISFYREQQGARSLIHMPTGSGKTKTAMHIIQELWAFDYNNKGFILWLAHSEELLRQAIDSFKSVWRNLGAFPANIVKLWGEFDWEDENLDGCIIFASIQKLQAMLKRNQKSLELISQGLNIIVVDECHKAPATKTHELLLDLLIRNNISGKIPNLLGLTATPGRKGGYDVEDIKLRMLFDNVKLGIDVELMNKYEPGYSSAENEIELLQKRKILSAFDRDPIKISAETLNLSPVEINNIKKSLQSDGERKVNAEIISKIANNKTRNKLILERLFELNNNGIKTIFFACNVAHAKLINAALRLNNIDSGLILGETASTFRRKQIDGFKDDSSSLNILVNVSVLTTGFDSPNIDCVFISRPVTSIILYSQMIGRGIRGPRMGGNERCKLIEVVDNLDFGDECWAFNFFDSYWSL
;
A
#
# COMPACT_ATOMS: atom_id res chain seq x y z
N GLU A 1 15.17 3.80 -15.42
CA GLU A 1 16.16 2.85 -14.90
C GLU A 1 15.72 2.31 -13.54
N LEU A 2 16.17 1.08 -13.19
CA LEU A 2 16.07 0.50 -11.87
C LEU A 2 17.23 0.95 -10.99
N LEU A 3 16.99 1.10 -9.71
CA LEU A 3 18.06 1.22 -8.71
C LEU A 3 18.69 -0.15 -8.48
N ASP A 4 19.90 -0.19 -7.93
CA ASP A 4 20.70 -1.40 -7.73
C ASP A 4 19.95 -2.53 -6.99
N TYR A 5 19.30 -2.23 -5.86
CA TYR A 5 18.51 -3.21 -5.12
C TYR A 5 17.28 -3.72 -5.89
N GLN A 6 16.66 -2.85 -6.71
CA GLN A 6 15.56 -3.24 -7.59
C GLN A 6 16.05 -4.16 -8.71
N TYR A 7 17.24 -3.86 -9.25
CA TYR A 7 17.90 -4.69 -10.24
C TYR A 7 18.26 -6.07 -9.67
N ASP A 8 18.79 -6.11 -8.45
CA ASP A 8 19.12 -7.38 -7.78
C ASP A 8 17.88 -8.25 -7.55
N ILE A 9 16.79 -7.68 -7.01
CA ILE A 9 15.52 -8.38 -6.82
C ILE A 9 15.02 -8.91 -8.18
N ARG A 10 15.02 -8.08 -9.23
CA ARG A 10 14.62 -8.49 -10.58
C ARG A 10 15.45 -9.68 -11.05
N ARG A 11 16.76 -9.61 -10.96
CA ARG A 11 17.68 -10.69 -11.39
C ARG A 11 17.39 -12.00 -10.67
N ARG A 12 17.31 -11.98 -9.34
CA ARG A 12 17.02 -13.17 -8.53
C ARG A 12 15.66 -13.79 -8.87
N LEU A 13 14.65 -12.95 -9.08
CA LEU A 13 13.30 -13.42 -9.35
C LEU A 13 13.14 -14.00 -10.74
N ILE A 14 13.77 -13.40 -11.76
CA ILE A 14 13.77 -13.94 -13.12
C ILE A 14 14.48 -15.29 -13.17
N SER A 15 15.65 -15.44 -12.50
CA SER A 15 16.33 -16.74 -12.40
C SER A 15 15.41 -17.77 -11.78
N PHE A 16 14.77 -17.45 -10.65
CA PHE A 16 13.84 -18.34 -9.97
C PHE A 16 12.67 -18.79 -10.87
N TYR A 17 12.07 -17.87 -11.63
CA TYR A 17 10.95 -18.20 -12.52
C TYR A 17 11.37 -18.99 -13.77
N ARG A 18 12.62 -18.89 -14.20
CA ARG A 18 13.17 -19.70 -15.28
C ARG A 18 13.52 -21.13 -14.85
N GLU A 19 13.89 -21.29 -13.60
CA GLU A 19 14.25 -22.61 -13.04
C GLU A 19 13.03 -23.46 -12.66
N GLN A 20 11.90 -22.82 -12.32
CA GLN A 20 10.72 -23.52 -11.84
C GLN A 20 9.43 -23.03 -12.53
N GLN A 21 8.77 -23.92 -13.25
CA GLN A 21 7.46 -23.64 -13.85
C GLN A 21 6.38 -23.50 -12.77
N GLY A 22 5.51 -22.49 -12.90
CA GLY A 22 4.47 -22.22 -11.91
C GLY A 22 5.01 -21.73 -10.57
N ALA A 23 6.22 -21.16 -10.56
CA ALA A 23 6.85 -20.66 -9.36
C ALA A 23 6.03 -19.55 -8.70
N ARG A 24 6.02 -19.54 -7.37
CA ARG A 24 5.26 -18.59 -6.56
C ARG A 24 6.21 -17.87 -5.62
N SER A 25 6.11 -16.56 -5.59
CA SER A 25 7.01 -15.74 -4.78
C SER A 25 6.37 -14.42 -4.39
N LEU A 26 6.91 -13.79 -3.36
CA LEU A 26 6.47 -12.51 -2.84
C LEU A 26 7.65 -11.54 -2.81
N ILE A 27 7.45 -10.32 -3.34
CA ILE A 27 8.36 -9.19 -3.16
C ILE A 27 7.94 -8.41 -1.92
N HIS A 28 8.83 -8.38 -0.94
CA HIS A 28 8.72 -7.54 0.25
C HIS A 28 9.65 -6.34 0.11
N MET A 29 9.09 -5.16 0.05
CA MET A 29 9.84 -3.90 -0.01
C MET A 29 9.03 -2.79 0.66
N PRO A 30 9.65 -1.79 1.30
CA PRO A 30 8.95 -0.67 1.90
C PRO A 30 8.01 0.07 0.93
N THR A 31 6.98 0.72 1.47
CA THR A 31 6.19 1.67 0.68
C THR A 31 7.12 2.76 0.13
N GLY A 32 6.92 3.21 -1.10
CA GLY A 32 7.77 4.24 -1.72
C GLY A 32 9.08 3.73 -2.33
N SER A 33 9.50 2.49 -2.10
CA SER A 33 10.74 1.93 -2.65
C SER A 33 10.66 1.43 -4.09
N GLY A 34 9.49 1.54 -4.75
CA GLY A 34 9.32 1.21 -6.16
C GLY A 34 8.97 -0.24 -6.48
N LYS A 35 8.26 -0.96 -5.57
CA LYS A 35 7.76 -2.33 -5.80
C LYS A 35 7.09 -2.53 -7.16
N THR A 36 6.11 -1.69 -7.48
CA THR A 36 5.35 -1.75 -8.73
C THR A 36 6.25 -1.60 -9.95
N LYS A 37 7.19 -0.65 -9.92
CA LYS A 37 8.16 -0.45 -11.00
C LYS A 37 9.06 -1.68 -11.19
N THR A 38 9.56 -2.25 -10.09
CA THR A 38 10.39 -3.48 -10.11
C THR A 38 9.61 -4.64 -10.75
N ALA A 39 8.36 -4.86 -10.32
CA ALA A 39 7.49 -5.89 -10.89
C ALA A 39 7.24 -5.68 -12.38
N MET A 40 7.01 -4.44 -12.84
CA MET A 40 6.82 -4.14 -14.25
C MET A 40 8.04 -4.46 -15.11
N HIS A 41 9.26 -4.25 -14.58
CA HIS A 41 10.49 -4.67 -15.27
C HIS A 41 10.64 -6.19 -15.35
N ILE A 42 10.24 -6.91 -14.29
CA ILE A 42 10.23 -8.39 -14.28
C ILE A 42 9.25 -8.91 -15.33
N ILE A 43 8.03 -8.37 -15.33
CA ILE A 43 6.99 -8.72 -16.30
C ILE A 43 7.46 -8.47 -17.72
N GLN A 44 8.04 -7.31 -17.98
CA GLN A 44 8.51 -6.93 -19.32
C GLN A 44 9.55 -7.94 -19.83
N GLU A 45 10.52 -8.32 -19.00
CA GLU A 45 11.57 -9.27 -19.41
C GLU A 45 11.01 -10.67 -19.65
N LEU A 46 10.25 -11.21 -18.68
CA LEU A 46 9.66 -12.54 -18.82
C LEU A 46 8.72 -12.62 -20.03
N TRP A 47 7.89 -11.59 -20.23
CA TRP A 47 6.95 -11.58 -21.34
C TRP A 47 7.67 -11.52 -22.69
N ALA A 48 8.68 -10.67 -22.83
CA ALA A 48 9.45 -10.52 -24.05
C ALA A 48 10.27 -11.77 -24.40
N PHE A 49 11.00 -12.32 -23.44
CA PHE A 49 12.03 -13.33 -23.72
C PHE A 49 11.59 -14.77 -23.39
N ASP A 50 10.76 -14.97 -22.38
CA ASP A 50 10.38 -16.31 -21.93
C ASP A 50 9.01 -16.73 -22.49
N TYR A 51 8.11 -15.80 -22.74
CA TYR A 51 6.79 -16.07 -23.30
C TYR A 51 6.59 -15.63 -24.76
N ASN A 52 7.63 -15.09 -25.39
CA ASN A 52 7.60 -14.63 -26.79
C ASN A 52 6.42 -13.69 -27.09
N ASN A 53 6.08 -12.85 -26.14
CA ASN A 53 4.98 -11.87 -26.21
C ASN A 53 3.57 -12.49 -26.35
N LYS A 54 3.42 -13.78 -26.05
CA LYS A 54 2.15 -14.49 -26.12
C LYS A 54 1.51 -14.64 -24.73
N GLY A 55 0.21 -14.89 -24.75
CA GLY A 55 -0.58 -15.12 -23.55
C GLY A 55 -0.83 -13.88 -22.72
N PHE A 56 -1.31 -14.06 -21.51
CA PHE A 56 -1.82 -13.00 -20.68
C PHE A 56 -0.99 -12.79 -19.40
N ILE A 57 -0.92 -11.55 -18.99
CA ILE A 57 -0.47 -11.17 -17.65
C ILE A 57 -1.67 -10.61 -16.91
N LEU A 58 -1.95 -11.11 -15.72
CA LEU A 58 -3.05 -10.66 -14.88
C LEU A 58 -2.50 -9.88 -13.68
N TRP A 59 -2.80 -8.57 -13.62
CA TRP A 59 -2.49 -7.72 -12.48
C TRP A 59 -3.74 -7.50 -11.64
N LEU A 60 -3.70 -7.96 -10.38
CA LEU A 60 -4.80 -7.87 -9.43
C LEU A 60 -4.54 -6.83 -8.37
N ALA A 61 -5.53 -5.99 -8.09
CA ALA A 61 -5.53 -5.08 -6.96
C ALA A 61 -6.93 -4.92 -6.35
N HIS A 62 -6.97 -4.39 -5.12
CA HIS A 62 -8.22 -4.19 -4.38
C HIS A 62 -8.96 -2.89 -4.70
N SER A 63 -8.27 -1.91 -5.31
CA SER A 63 -8.85 -0.61 -5.61
C SER A 63 -8.53 -0.16 -7.03
N GLU A 64 -9.42 0.65 -7.60
CA GLU A 64 -9.24 1.27 -8.91
C GLU A 64 -8.02 2.17 -8.96
N GLU A 65 -7.73 2.90 -7.88
CA GLU A 65 -6.58 3.80 -7.79
C GLU A 65 -5.26 3.04 -7.97
N LEU A 66 -5.12 1.87 -7.30
CA LEU A 66 -3.95 1.00 -7.47
C LEU A 66 -3.81 0.48 -8.90
N LEU A 67 -4.94 0.09 -9.53
CA LEU A 67 -4.93 -0.38 -10.92
C LEU A 67 -4.50 0.73 -11.89
N ARG A 68 -4.98 1.96 -11.70
CA ARG A 68 -4.58 3.11 -12.51
C ARG A 68 -3.08 3.42 -12.36
N GLN A 69 -2.56 3.42 -11.14
CA GLN A 69 -1.14 3.60 -10.88
C GLN A 69 -0.29 2.49 -11.51
N ALA A 70 -0.75 1.24 -11.45
CA ALA A 70 -0.08 0.12 -12.08
C ALA A 70 -0.05 0.28 -13.61
N ILE A 71 -1.15 0.74 -14.23
CA ILE A 71 -1.20 1.04 -15.68
C ILE A 71 -0.21 2.15 -16.04
N ASP A 72 -0.14 3.22 -15.27
CA ASP A 72 0.78 4.33 -15.55
C ASP A 72 2.24 3.87 -15.41
N SER A 73 2.54 3.04 -14.40
CA SER A 73 3.85 2.40 -14.24
C SER A 73 4.17 1.47 -15.41
N PHE A 74 3.21 0.64 -15.84
CA PHE A 74 3.36 -0.22 -17.01
C PHE A 74 3.67 0.59 -18.26
N LYS A 75 2.89 1.61 -18.56
CA LYS A 75 3.10 2.48 -19.72
C LYS A 75 4.47 3.14 -19.69
N SER A 76 4.93 3.59 -18.53
CA SER A 76 6.24 4.20 -18.37
C SER A 76 7.37 3.22 -18.68
N VAL A 77 7.30 1.99 -18.16
CA VAL A 77 8.31 0.95 -18.41
C VAL A 77 8.24 0.49 -19.87
N TRP A 78 7.04 0.25 -20.39
CA TRP A 78 6.82 -0.28 -21.75
C TRP A 78 7.26 0.69 -22.83
N ARG A 79 7.07 2.00 -22.67
CA ARG A 79 7.55 3.02 -23.62
C ARG A 79 9.08 2.99 -23.80
N ASN A 80 9.81 2.60 -22.77
CA ASN A 80 11.27 2.60 -22.79
C ASN A 80 11.89 1.24 -23.10
N LEU A 81 11.21 0.15 -22.79
CA LEU A 81 11.77 -1.21 -22.85
C LEU A 81 10.88 -2.18 -23.65
N GLY A 82 9.66 -1.81 -23.99
CA GLY A 82 8.76 -2.67 -24.77
C GLY A 82 9.27 -2.84 -26.20
N ALA A 83 9.41 -4.09 -26.62
CA ALA A 83 9.88 -4.44 -27.98
C ALA A 83 8.72 -4.57 -29.01
N PHE A 84 7.46 -4.52 -28.56
CA PHE A 84 6.27 -4.75 -29.41
C PHE A 84 5.04 -4.03 -28.82
N PRO A 85 3.96 -3.83 -29.60
CA PRO A 85 2.70 -3.31 -29.07
C PRO A 85 2.10 -4.24 -28.02
N ALA A 86 1.62 -3.70 -26.90
CA ALA A 86 0.94 -4.44 -25.87
C ALA A 86 -0.47 -3.90 -25.65
N ASN A 87 -1.44 -4.80 -25.62
CA ASN A 87 -2.83 -4.47 -25.35
C ASN A 87 -3.06 -4.37 -23.84
N ILE A 88 -3.75 -3.33 -23.39
CA ILE A 88 -4.14 -3.13 -22.00
C ILE A 88 -5.63 -3.38 -21.87
N VAL A 89 -6.00 -4.41 -21.13
CA VAL A 89 -7.38 -4.71 -20.79
C VAL A 89 -7.68 -4.25 -19.37
N LYS A 90 -8.84 -3.62 -19.18
CA LYS A 90 -9.30 -3.12 -17.89
C LYS A 90 -10.52 -3.92 -17.45
N LEU A 91 -10.48 -4.48 -16.23
CA LEU A 91 -11.57 -5.24 -15.64
C LEU A 91 -11.89 -4.72 -14.22
N TRP A 92 -12.53 -3.57 -14.14
CA TRP A 92 -13.07 -3.02 -12.89
C TRP A 92 -14.23 -2.05 -13.18
N GLY A 93 -15.09 -1.81 -12.19
CA GLY A 93 -16.24 -0.91 -12.34
C GLY A 93 -17.11 -1.32 -13.52
N GLU A 94 -17.29 -0.42 -14.47
CA GLU A 94 -18.11 -0.60 -15.69
C GLU A 94 -17.35 -1.30 -16.83
N PHE A 95 -16.02 -1.45 -16.73
CA PHE A 95 -15.25 -2.13 -17.76
C PHE A 95 -15.46 -3.65 -17.68
N ASP A 96 -15.80 -4.25 -18.80
CA ASP A 96 -16.04 -5.67 -18.94
C ASP A 96 -15.07 -6.34 -19.92
N TRP A 97 -15.05 -7.67 -19.90
CA TRP A 97 -14.31 -8.50 -20.83
C TRP A 97 -15.04 -8.53 -22.19
N GLU A 98 -14.36 -8.10 -23.23
CA GLU A 98 -14.80 -8.25 -24.61
C GLU A 98 -14.00 -9.39 -25.25
N ASP A 99 -14.71 -10.39 -25.84
CA ASP A 99 -14.13 -11.62 -26.41
C ASP A 99 -13.40 -11.34 -27.75
N GLU A 100 -12.55 -10.32 -27.81
CA GLU A 100 -11.70 -10.07 -28.97
C GLU A 100 -10.40 -10.90 -28.84
N ASN A 101 -9.79 -11.19 -29.99
CA ASN A 101 -8.57 -12.00 -30.15
C ASN A 101 -7.38 -11.36 -29.40
N LEU A 102 -7.22 -11.70 -28.12
CA LEU A 102 -6.35 -11.02 -27.16
C LEU A 102 -5.02 -11.76 -26.98
N ASP A 103 -4.36 -12.14 -28.07
CA ASP A 103 -3.02 -12.68 -27.97
C ASP A 103 -2.06 -11.56 -27.56
N GLY A 104 -1.39 -11.71 -26.44
CA GLY A 104 -0.42 -10.73 -25.93
C GLY A 104 -1.05 -9.51 -25.26
N CYS A 105 -1.77 -9.68 -24.13
CA CYS A 105 -2.31 -8.57 -23.35
C CYS A 105 -1.91 -8.61 -21.87
N ILE A 106 -1.92 -7.44 -21.25
CA ILE A 106 -1.90 -7.29 -19.81
C ILE A 106 -3.28 -6.86 -19.31
N ILE A 107 -3.82 -7.65 -18.40
CA ILE A 107 -5.16 -7.48 -17.82
C ILE A 107 -5.00 -6.88 -16.45
N PHE A 108 -5.50 -5.67 -16.26
CA PHE A 108 -5.59 -5.04 -14.94
C PHE A 108 -7.01 -5.25 -14.40
N ALA A 109 -7.13 -5.99 -13.30
CA ALA A 109 -8.45 -6.38 -12.78
C ALA A 109 -8.60 -6.11 -11.29
N SER A 110 -9.81 -5.65 -10.90
CA SER A 110 -10.16 -5.66 -9.49
C SER A 110 -10.55 -7.08 -9.05
N ILE A 111 -10.15 -7.44 -7.83
CA ILE A 111 -10.49 -8.75 -7.24
C ILE A 111 -12.01 -8.94 -7.22
N GLN A 112 -12.77 -7.88 -6.91
CA GLN A 112 -14.23 -7.91 -6.88
C GLN A 112 -14.85 -8.21 -8.25
N LYS A 113 -14.28 -7.65 -9.33
CA LYS A 113 -14.76 -7.91 -10.70
C LYS A 113 -14.55 -9.36 -11.09
N LEU A 114 -13.37 -9.93 -10.86
CA LEU A 114 -13.11 -11.34 -11.15
C LEU A 114 -13.96 -12.27 -10.29
N GLN A 115 -14.19 -11.97 -9.03
CA GLN A 115 -15.11 -12.71 -8.18
C GLN A 115 -16.56 -12.69 -8.70
N ALA A 116 -16.98 -11.57 -9.28
CA ALA A 116 -18.29 -11.47 -9.93
C ALA A 116 -18.34 -12.29 -11.24
N MET A 117 -17.25 -12.30 -12.01
CA MET A 117 -17.13 -13.11 -13.24
C MET A 117 -17.16 -14.60 -12.94
N LEU A 118 -16.53 -15.08 -11.87
CA LEU A 118 -16.63 -16.48 -11.41
C LEU A 118 -18.08 -16.97 -11.27
N LYS A 119 -18.97 -16.06 -10.84
CA LYS A 119 -20.38 -16.40 -10.60
C LYS A 119 -21.27 -16.22 -11.83
N ARG A 120 -20.93 -15.30 -12.73
CA ARG A 120 -21.83 -14.86 -13.81
C ARG A 120 -21.34 -15.22 -15.20
N ASN A 121 -20.04 -15.27 -15.42
CA ASN A 121 -19.41 -15.49 -16.72
C ASN A 121 -18.19 -16.41 -16.60
N GLN A 122 -18.43 -17.66 -16.26
CA GLN A 122 -17.39 -18.66 -16.08
C GLN A 122 -16.56 -18.88 -17.34
N LYS A 123 -17.20 -18.81 -18.53
CA LYS A 123 -16.53 -19.01 -19.82
C LYS A 123 -15.42 -18.00 -20.08
N SER A 124 -15.69 -16.71 -19.88
CA SER A 124 -14.66 -15.67 -20.04
C SER A 124 -13.50 -15.82 -19.05
N LEU A 125 -13.79 -16.24 -17.81
CA LEU A 125 -12.74 -16.50 -16.83
C LEU A 125 -11.90 -17.73 -17.20
N GLU A 126 -12.50 -18.75 -17.80
CA GLU A 126 -11.78 -19.92 -18.34
C GLU A 126 -10.85 -19.54 -19.48
N LEU A 127 -11.30 -18.70 -20.41
CA LEU A 127 -10.47 -18.16 -21.49
C LEU A 127 -9.26 -17.38 -20.96
N ILE A 128 -9.50 -16.49 -20.00
CA ILE A 128 -8.41 -15.76 -19.32
C ILE A 128 -7.44 -16.76 -18.68
N SER A 129 -7.93 -17.73 -17.91
CA SER A 129 -7.10 -18.69 -17.18
C SER A 129 -6.20 -19.49 -18.11
N GLN A 130 -6.72 -19.95 -19.26
CA GLN A 130 -5.96 -20.75 -20.22
C GLN A 130 -4.79 -20.01 -20.86
N GLY A 131 -4.88 -18.70 -20.96
CA GLY A 131 -3.83 -17.85 -21.53
C GLY A 131 -2.85 -17.26 -20.52
N LEU A 132 -3.03 -17.47 -19.22
CA LEU A 132 -2.21 -16.85 -18.19
C LEU A 132 -0.77 -17.37 -18.16
N ASN A 133 0.19 -16.44 -18.14
CA ASN A 133 1.59 -16.69 -17.89
C ASN A 133 2.00 -16.28 -16.47
N ILE A 134 1.52 -15.09 -16.04
CA ILE A 134 1.87 -14.51 -14.75
C ILE A 134 0.62 -13.92 -14.12
N ILE A 135 0.43 -14.16 -12.82
CA ILE A 135 -0.53 -13.49 -11.97
C ILE A 135 0.25 -12.61 -10.99
N VAL A 136 -0.04 -11.32 -10.97
CA VAL A 136 0.52 -10.39 -9.98
C VAL A 136 -0.57 -9.96 -9.02
N VAL A 137 -0.31 -10.05 -7.73
CA VAL A 137 -1.24 -9.61 -6.67
C VAL A 137 -0.63 -8.45 -5.92
N ASP A 138 -1.13 -7.25 -6.17
CA ASP A 138 -0.71 -6.04 -5.47
C ASP A 138 -1.38 -5.96 -4.09
N GLU A 139 -0.63 -5.51 -3.07
CA GLU A 139 -1.01 -5.57 -1.65
C GLU A 139 -1.46 -6.99 -1.23
N CYS A 140 -0.63 -7.98 -1.57
CA CYS A 140 -0.94 -9.41 -1.44
C CYS A 140 -1.15 -9.89 0.00
N HIS A 141 -0.81 -9.08 1.03
CA HIS A 141 -1.20 -9.36 2.42
C HIS A 141 -2.72 -9.48 2.62
N LYS A 142 -3.52 -9.00 1.66
CA LYS A 142 -4.98 -9.18 1.62
C LYS A 142 -5.42 -10.49 0.95
N ALA A 143 -4.52 -11.20 0.28
CA ALA A 143 -4.82 -12.44 -0.45
C ALA A 143 -5.35 -13.60 0.44
N PRO A 144 -4.95 -13.73 1.72
CA PRO A 144 -5.49 -14.76 2.60
C PRO A 144 -6.99 -14.64 2.91
N ALA A 145 -7.61 -13.47 2.66
CA ALA A 145 -9.07 -13.34 2.78
C ALA A 145 -9.77 -14.40 1.93
N THR A 146 -10.66 -15.18 2.52
CA THR A 146 -11.23 -16.43 1.97
C THR A 146 -11.61 -16.32 0.49
N LYS A 147 -12.38 -15.29 0.12
CA LYS A 147 -12.84 -15.12 -1.28
C LYS A 147 -11.71 -14.82 -2.27
N THR A 148 -10.68 -14.10 -1.85
CA THR A 148 -9.53 -13.78 -2.71
C THR A 148 -8.64 -15.00 -2.87
N HIS A 149 -8.41 -15.71 -1.78
CA HIS A 149 -7.63 -16.95 -1.78
C HIS A 149 -8.27 -18.01 -2.67
N GLU A 150 -9.59 -18.24 -2.56
CA GLU A 150 -10.34 -19.16 -3.40
C GLU A 150 -10.24 -18.77 -4.88
N LEU A 151 -10.39 -17.49 -5.22
CA LEU A 151 -10.23 -17.01 -6.60
C LEU A 151 -8.84 -17.32 -7.15
N LEU A 152 -7.78 -17.06 -6.39
CA LEU A 152 -6.41 -17.31 -6.83
C LEU A 152 -6.16 -18.80 -7.04
N LEU A 153 -6.60 -19.66 -6.11
CA LEU A 153 -6.48 -21.10 -6.26
C LEU A 153 -7.25 -21.61 -7.48
N ASP A 154 -8.46 -21.09 -7.71
CA ASP A 154 -9.28 -21.48 -8.87
C ASP A 154 -8.58 -21.10 -10.19
N LEU A 155 -8.03 -19.91 -10.30
CA LEU A 155 -7.25 -19.49 -11.47
C LEU A 155 -6.02 -20.37 -11.70
N LEU A 156 -5.29 -20.74 -10.63
CA LEU A 156 -4.13 -21.61 -10.71
C LEU A 156 -4.51 -23.05 -11.10
N ILE A 157 -5.58 -23.58 -10.52
CA ILE A 157 -6.08 -24.94 -10.80
C ILE A 157 -6.57 -25.07 -12.25
N ARG A 158 -7.32 -24.11 -12.75
CA ARG A 158 -7.84 -24.12 -14.13
C ARG A 158 -6.72 -24.16 -15.16
N ASN A 159 -5.65 -23.40 -14.94
CA ASN A 159 -4.48 -23.46 -15.81
C ASN A 159 -3.76 -24.81 -15.72
N ASN A 160 -3.75 -25.45 -14.55
CA ASN A 160 -3.14 -26.75 -14.38
C ASN A 160 -3.83 -27.83 -15.22
N ILE A 161 -5.16 -27.74 -15.40
CA ILE A 161 -5.92 -28.65 -16.27
C ILE A 161 -5.42 -28.58 -17.72
N SER A 162 -5.02 -27.41 -18.20
CA SER A 162 -4.43 -27.23 -19.54
C SER A 162 -2.92 -27.55 -19.59
N GLY A 163 -2.31 -27.97 -18.47
CA GLY A 163 -0.90 -28.31 -18.37
C GLY A 163 0.05 -27.11 -18.25
N LYS A 164 -0.48 -25.88 -18.16
CA LYS A 164 0.31 -24.65 -18.04
C LYS A 164 -0.03 -23.92 -16.74
N ILE A 165 0.86 -23.99 -15.78
CA ILE A 165 0.71 -23.30 -14.49
C ILE A 165 1.30 -21.90 -14.59
N PRO A 166 0.54 -20.81 -14.35
CA PRO A 166 1.09 -19.47 -14.36
C PRO A 166 1.99 -19.23 -13.13
N ASN A 167 3.00 -18.38 -13.30
CA ASN A 167 3.76 -17.88 -12.16
C ASN A 167 2.90 -16.95 -11.30
N LEU A 168 3.10 -16.95 -9.99
CA LEU A 168 2.40 -16.08 -9.04
C LEU A 168 3.39 -15.14 -8.35
N LEU A 169 3.17 -13.84 -8.50
CA LEU A 169 3.98 -12.78 -7.88
C LEU A 169 3.14 -11.96 -6.92
N GLY A 170 3.49 -11.97 -5.64
CA GLY A 170 2.92 -11.09 -4.65
C GLY A 170 3.75 -9.83 -4.44
N LEU A 171 3.10 -8.68 -4.23
CA LEU A 171 3.76 -7.42 -3.86
C LEU A 171 3.19 -6.93 -2.54
N THR A 172 4.04 -6.64 -1.57
CA THR A 172 3.59 -6.05 -0.30
C THR A 172 4.70 -5.31 0.42
N ALA A 173 4.33 -4.31 1.23
CA ALA A 173 5.21 -3.70 2.22
C ALA A 173 5.08 -4.35 3.60
N THR A 174 4.08 -5.20 3.79
CA THR A 174 3.78 -5.88 5.06
C THR A 174 3.43 -7.33 4.77
N PRO A 175 4.40 -8.26 4.86
CA PRO A 175 4.23 -9.66 4.44
C PRO A 175 3.51 -10.52 5.49
N GLY A 176 2.56 -9.96 6.22
CA GLY A 176 1.73 -10.61 7.23
C GLY A 176 0.58 -9.69 7.66
N ARG A 177 -0.30 -10.16 8.55
CA ARG A 177 -1.46 -9.41 9.06
C ARG A 177 -1.52 -9.34 10.58
N LYS A 178 -1.14 -10.41 11.29
CA LYS A 178 -1.44 -10.56 12.71
C LYS A 178 -0.28 -11.13 13.56
N GLY A 179 0.92 -11.21 13.05
CA GLY A 179 2.08 -11.66 13.84
C GLY A 179 2.46 -13.13 13.67
N GLY A 180 2.39 -13.65 12.46
CA GLY A 180 3.13 -14.84 12.03
C GLY A 180 2.55 -16.22 12.35
N TYR A 181 1.81 -16.37 13.43
CA TYR A 181 1.16 -17.64 13.82
C TYR A 181 -0.35 -17.66 13.53
N ASP A 182 -0.90 -16.57 13.03
CA ASP A 182 -2.30 -16.52 12.61
C ASP A 182 -2.53 -17.36 11.34
N VAL A 183 -3.71 -17.94 11.23
CA VAL A 183 -4.11 -18.77 10.08
C VAL A 183 -3.99 -18.00 8.75
N GLU A 184 -4.23 -16.69 8.75
CA GLU A 184 -4.11 -15.87 7.53
C GLU A 184 -2.65 -15.65 7.13
N ASP A 185 -1.74 -15.50 8.08
CA ASP A 185 -0.30 -15.36 7.81
C ASP A 185 0.30 -16.68 7.30
N ILE A 186 -0.13 -17.82 7.86
CA ILE A 186 0.22 -19.15 7.36
C ILE A 186 -0.28 -19.33 5.92
N LYS A 187 -1.55 -18.99 5.63
CA LYS A 187 -2.12 -19.07 4.28
C LYS A 187 -1.35 -18.18 3.28
N LEU A 188 -0.94 -16.97 3.70
CA LEU A 188 -0.15 -16.09 2.86
C LEU A 188 1.18 -16.74 2.48
N ARG A 189 1.91 -17.27 3.46
CA ARG A 189 3.19 -17.96 3.22
C ARG A 189 3.02 -19.16 2.29
N MET A 190 2.02 -20.02 2.55
CA MET A 190 1.75 -21.19 1.73
C MET A 190 1.33 -20.83 0.30
N LEU A 191 0.59 -19.73 0.11
CA LEU A 191 0.19 -19.26 -1.22
C LEU A 191 1.42 -18.90 -2.08
N PHE A 192 2.50 -18.42 -1.47
CA PHE A 192 3.74 -18.05 -2.15
C PHE A 192 4.90 -19.03 -1.89
N ASP A 193 4.58 -20.30 -1.59
CA ASP A 193 5.53 -21.40 -1.37
C ASP A 193 6.65 -21.06 -0.35
N ASN A 194 6.36 -20.19 0.61
CA ASN A 194 7.30 -19.61 1.58
C ASN A 194 8.46 -18.82 0.93
N VAL A 195 8.36 -18.43 -0.34
CA VAL A 195 9.40 -17.69 -1.04
C VAL A 195 9.14 -16.18 -0.94
N LYS A 196 9.95 -15.52 -0.12
CA LYS A 196 9.97 -14.07 0.06
C LYS A 196 11.29 -13.49 -0.42
N LEU A 197 11.25 -12.51 -1.33
CA LEU A 197 12.41 -11.76 -1.76
C LEU A 197 12.31 -10.32 -1.25
N GLY A 198 13.34 -9.87 -0.57
CA GLY A 198 13.51 -8.49 -0.08
C GLY A 198 14.83 -7.90 -0.55
N ILE A 199 15.14 -6.70 -0.06
CA ILE A 199 16.41 -6.03 -0.29
C ILE A 199 17.48 -6.76 0.50
N ASP A 200 18.54 -7.16 -0.18
CA ASP A 200 19.73 -7.74 0.47
C ASP A 200 20.61 -6.60 0.99
N VAL A 201 20.45 -6.29 2.27
CA VAL A 201 21.17 -5.18 2.92
C VAL A 201 22.68 -5.42 2.97
N GLU A 202 23.10 -6.66 3.21
CA GLU A 202 24.52 -7.01 3.26
C GLU A 202 25.19 -6.84 1.89
N LEU A 203 24.52 -7.31 0.85
CA LEU A 203 24.97 -7.16 -0.54
C LEU A 203 25.04 -5.68 -0.93
N MET A 204 24.01 -4.90 -0.60
CA MET A 204 23.95 -3.47 -0.91
C MET A 204 25.01 -2.65 -0.17
N ASN A 205 25.33 -3.01 1.09
CA ASN A 205 26.42 -2.38 1.84
C ASN A 205 27.81 -2.65 1.23
N LYS A 206 27.99 -3.79 0.57
CA LYS A 206 29.26 -4.11 -0.13
C LYS A 206 29.47 -3.29 -1.41
N TYR A 207 28.39 -2.96 -2.12
CA TYR A 207 28.49 -2.21 -3.39
C TYR A 207 28.75 -0.71 -3.20
N GLU A 208 28.42 -0.14 -2.06
CA GLU A 208 28.67 1.28 -1.75
C GLU A 208 29.35 1.45 -0.38
N PRO A 209 30.65 1.19 -0.27
CA PRO A 209 31.36 1.23 1.02
C PRO A 209 31.39 2.62 1.71
N GLY A 210 31.03 3.69 1.01
CA GLY A 210 30.94 5.05 1.57
C GLY A 210 29.66 5.31 2.37
N TYR A 211 28.65 4.45 2.28
CA TYR A 211 27.47 4.48 3.13
C TYR A 211 27.70 3.45 4.24
N SER A 212 28.16 3.92 5.40
CA SER A 212 28.36 3.12 6.60
C SER A 212 27.21 2.15 6.84
N SER A 213 27.53 0.90 7.19
CA SER A 213 26.65 -0.25 7.42
C SER A 213 25.23 0.12 7.88
N ALA A 214 24.25 -0.04 7.00
CA ALA A 214 22.85 -0.02 7.40
C ALA A 214 22.52 -1.34 8.09
N GLU A 215 21.78 -1.29 9.19
CA GLU A 215 21.37 -2.50 9.93
C GLU A 215 20.12 -3.14 9.34
N ASN A 216 19.29 -2.35 8.64
CA ASN A 216 18.06 -2.81 8.04
C ASN A 216 17.72 -2.06 6.74
N GLU A 217 16.70 -2.57 6.04
CA GLU A 217 16.29 -2.04 4.74
C GLU A 217 15.79 -0.59 4.80
N ILE A 218 15.10 -0.18 5.87
CA ILE A 218 14.60 1.18 6.03
C ILE A 218 15.78 2.14 6.17
N GLU A 219 16.71 1.83 7.04
CA GLU A 219 17.91 2.64 7.26
C GLU A 219 18.76 2.75 5.99
N LEU A 220 18.94 1.63 5.27
CA LEU A 220 19.62 1.62 3.97
C LEU A 220 18.99 2.62 3.00
N LEU A 221 17.67 2.55 2.86
CA LEU A 221 16.94 3.37 1.90
C LEU A 221 16.88 4.85 2.32
N GLN A 222 16.85 5.14 3.62
CA GLN A 222 16.95 6.51 4.15
C GLN A 222 18.35 7.10 3.92
N LYS A 223 19.42 6.38 4.25
CA LYS A 223 20.81 6.80 3.97
C LYS A 223 21.02 7.11 2.49
N ARG A 224 20.38 6.34 1.61
CA ARG A 224 20.41 6.54 0.16
C ARG A 224 19.43 7.59 -0.36
N LYS A 225 18.72 8.30 0.52
CA LYS A 225 17.72 9.33 0.19
C LYS A 225 16.59 8.81 -0.73
N ILE A 226 16.31 7.51 -0.68
CA ILE A 226 15.19 6.87 -1.36
C ILE A 226 13.94 6.98 -0.52
N LEU A 227 14.08 6.83 0.80
CA LEU A 227 13.04 7.09 1.78
C LEU A 227 13.38 8.33 2.60
N SER A 228 12.34 9.06 3.05
CA SER A 228 12.45 10.18 3.98
C SER A 228 12.73 9.70 5.39
N ALA A 229 13.46 10.49 6.17
CA ALA A 229 13.48 10.36 7.61
C ALA A 229 12.24 11.05 8.23
N PHE A 230 11.77 10.57 9.38
CA PHE A 230 10.66 11.19 10.08
C PHE A 230 11.14 12.09 11.23
N ASP A 231 10.57 13.32 11.27
CA ASP A 231 10.62 14.19 12.44
C ASP A 231 9.34 13.98 13.24
N ARG A 232 9.45 13.25 14.36
CA ARG A 232 8.30 12.97 15.23
C ARG A 232 8.00 14.17 16.12
N ASP A 233 6.74 14.60 16.09
CA ASP A 233 6.24 15.74 16.87
C ASP A 233 4.87 15.39 17.49
N PRO A 234 4.82 14.58 18.57
CA PRO A 234 3.58 14.08 19.13
C PRO A 234 2.80 15.17 19.90
N ILE A 235 1.49 15.21 19.70
CA ILE A 235 0.56 15.96 20.53
C ILE A 235 0.12 15.06 21.71
N LYS A 236 0.63 15.33 22.91
CA LYS A 236 0.30 14.57 24.11
C LYS A 236 -0.98 15.11 24.76
N ILE A 237 -1.96 14.24 24.96
CA ILE A 237 -3.24 14.57 25.61
C ILE A 237 -3.41 13.67 26.84
N SER A 238 -3.72 14.25 27.99
CA SER A 238 -3.93 13.47 29.22
C SER A 238 -5.23 12.66 29.16
N ALA A 239 -5.25 11.49 29.80
CA ALA A 239 -6.44 10.64 29.88
C ALA A 239 -7.62 11.38 30.57
N GLU A 240 -7.32 12.27 31.53
CA GLU A 240 -8.30 13.13 32.21
C GLU A 240 -8.99 14.08 31.21
N THR A 241 -8.24 14.64 30.27
CA THR A 241 -8.78 15.50 29.19
C THR A 241 -9.78 14.74 28.31
N LEU A 242 -9.58 13.44 28.12
CA LEU A 242 -10.46 12.60 27.29
C LEU A 242 -11.75 12.16 27.99
N ASN A 243 -11.85 12.36 29.31
CA ASN A 243 -12.98 11.87 30.15
C ASN A 243 -13.24 10.36 29.92
N LEU A 244 -12.19 9.56 29.80
CA LEU A 244 -12.26 8.11 29.65
C LEU A 244 -12.26 7.46 31.06
N SER A 245 -13.15 6.53 31.27
CA SER A 245 -13.15 5.71 32.48
C SER A 245 -11.99 4.73 32.53
N PRO A 246 -11.51 4.27 33.69
CA PRO A 246 -10.48 3.24 33.80
C PRO A 246 -10.79 1.96 33.01
N VAL A 247 -12.09 1.61 32.89
CA VAL A 247 -12.53 0.45 32.11
C VAL A 247 -12.34 0.68 30.63
N GLU A 248 -12.67 1.87 30.12
CA GLU A 248 -12.46 2.24 28.71
C GLU A 248 -10.97 2.26 28.35
N ILE A 249 -10.13 2.83 29.23
CA ILE A 249 -8.66 2.84 29.07
C ILE A 249 -8.12 1.41 29.02
N ASN A 250 -8.56 0.54 29.93
CA ASN A 250 -8.14 -0.86 29.94
C ASN A 250 -8.60 -1.63 28.69
N ASN A 251 -9.81 -1.36 28.20
CA ASN A 251 -10.32 -1.95 26.97
C ASN A 251 -9.49 -1.52 25.74
N ILE A 252 -9.06 -0.26 25.68
CA ILE A 252 -8.17 0.23 24.63
C ILE A 252 -6.81 -0.49 24.76
N LYS A 253 -6.20 -0.52 25.94
CA LYS A 253 -4.92 -1.21 26.18
C LYS A 253 -4.99 -2.69 25.79
N LYS A 254 -6.04 -3.40 26.18
CA LYS A 254 -6.24 -4.81 25.77
C LYS A 254 -6.42 -4.96 24.26
N SER A 255 -7.08 -4.00 23.60
CA SER A 255 -7.23 -4.02 22.13
C SER A 255 -5.91 -3.79 21.40
N LEU A 256 -4.96 -3.13 22.04
CA LEU A 256 -3.62 -2.86 21.53
C LEU A 256 -2.66 -4.02 21.74
N GLN A 257 -2.77 -4.71 22.89
CA GLN A 257 -1.91 -5.84 23.26
C GLN A 257 -2.35 -7.18 22.64
N SER A 258 -3.56 -7.25 22.09
CA SER A 258 -4.02 -8.48 21.43
C SER A 258 -3.59 -8.47 19.97
N ASP A 259 -2.82 -9.44 19.54
CA ASP A 259 -2.36 -9.71 18.17
C ASP A 259 -3.47 -9.89 17.11
N GLY A 260 -4.67 -9.46 17.38
CA GLY A 260 -5.81 -9.57 16.50
C GLY A 260 -6.57 -8.27 16.36
N GLU A 261 -7.14 -8.01 15.19
CA GLU A 261 -7.98 -6.85 14.81
C GLU A 261 -9.15 -6.56 15.79
N ARG A 262 -8.90 -6.43 17.08
CA ARG A 262 -9.91 -5.86 17.98
C ARG A 262 -9.97 -4.37 17.71
N LYS A 263 -10.95 -3.98 16.93
CA LYS A 263 -11.29 -2.58 16.68
C LYS A 263 -11.56 -1.92 18.03
N VAL A 264 -10.90 -0.80 18.28
CA VAL A 264 -11.29 0.08 19.39
C VAL A 264 -12.78 0.36 19.24
N ASN A 265 -13.53 0.22 20.34
CA ASN A 265 -14.98 0.39 20.32
C ASN A 265 -15.35 1.73 19.65
N ALA A 266 -16.32 1.70 18.74
CA ALA A 266 -16.80 2.87 18.01
C ALA A 266 -17.26 4.01 18.93
N GLU A 267 -17.79 3.69 20.11
CA GLU A 267 -18.18 4.68 21.12
C GLU A 267 -16.99 5.41 21.72
N ILE A 268 -15.88 4.70 21.98
CA ILE A 268 -14.63 5.30 22.48
C ILE A 268 -14.03 6.19 21.41
N ILE A 269 -13.96 5.71 20.15
CA ILE A 269 -13.52 6.52 19.02
C ILE A 269 -14.37 7.78 18.89
N SER A 270 -15.68 7.66 19.08
CA SER A 270 -16.60 8.81 19.02
C SER A 270 -16.38 9.81 20.16
N LYS A 271 -16.14 9.33 21.38
CA LYS A 271 -15.76 10.18 22.52
C LYS A 271 -14.48 10.98 22.24
N ILE A 272 -13.41 10.30 21.80
CA ILE A 272 -12.13 10.91 21.44
C ILE A 272 -12.32 11.93 20.33
N ALA A 273 -13.05 11.58 19.28
CA ALA A 273 -13.34 12.43 18.13
C ALA A 273 -14.11 13.72 18.47
N ASN A 274 -14.98 13.65 19.48
CA ASN A 274 -15.82 14.79 19.92
C ASN A 274 -15.20 15.63 21.04
N ASN A 275 -14.01 15.28 21.54
CA ASN A 275 -13.38 16.01 22.62
C ASN A 275 -12.92 17.40 22.15
N LYS A 276 -13.51 18.46 22.74
CA LYS A 276 -13.30 19.85 22.32
C LYS A 276 -11.85 20.32 22.52
N THR A 277 -11.25 20.01 23.67
CA THR A 277 -9.87 20.41 24.00
C THR A 277 -8.88 19.74 23.05
N ARG A 278 -9.06 18.47 22.79
CA ARG A 278 -8.27 17.71 21.84
C ARG A 278 -8.35 18.31 20.42
N ASN A 279 -9.56 18.57 19.97
CA ASN A 279 -9.79 19.13 18.63
C ASN A 279 -9.24 20.54 18.48
N LYS A 280 -9.25 21.35 19.57
CA LYS A 280 -8.62 22.65 19.59
C LYS A 280 -7.11 22.56 19.33
N LEU A 281 -6.40 21.67 20.04
CA LEU A 281 -4.96 21.44 19.85
C LEU A 281 -4.64 20.95 18.44
N ILE A 282 -5.47 20.05 17.91
CA ILE A 282 -5.32 19.57 16.52
C ILE A 282 -5.46 20.71 15.51
N LEU A 283 -6.48 21.57 15.68
CA LEU A 283 -6.72 22.70 14.78
C LEU A 283 -5.61 23.74 14.88
N GLU A 284 -5.15 24.09 16.08
CA GLU A 284 -4.01 25.01 16.28
C GLU A 284 -2.78 24.50 15.51
N ARG A 285 -2.48 23.21 15.59
CA ARG A 285 -1.36 22.62 14.86
C ARG A 285 -1.60 22.61 13.34
N LEU A 286 -2.81 22.32 12.86
CA LEU A 286 -3.14 22.37 11.44
C LEU A 286 -3.06 23.80 10.88
N PHE A 287 -3.43 24.82 11.68
CA PHE A 287 -3.27 26.23 11.31
C PHE A 287 -1.79 26.60 11.16
N GLU A 288 -0.95 26.19 12.11
CA GLU A 288 0.49 26.38 12.03
C GLU A 288 1.10 25.74 10.77
N LEU A 289 0.75 24.49 10.48
CA LEU A 289 1.22 23.77 9.30
C LEU A 289 0.81 24.47 8.01
N ASN A 290 -0.46 24.89 7.91
CA ASN A 290 -0.96 25.58 6.74
C ASN A 290 -0.27 26.95 6.53
N ASN A 291 -0.08 27.73 7.61
CA ASN A 291 0.58 29.02 7.54
C ASN A 291 2.04 28.93 7.08
N ASN A 292 2.66 27.79 7.33
CA ASN A 292 4.02 27.48 6.86
C ASN A 292 4.05 26.78 5.48
N GLY A 293 2.90 26.64 4.80
CA GLY A 293 2.80 26.00 3.48
C GLY A 293 3.07 24.50 3.49
N ILE A 294 2.97 23.82 4.65
CA ILE A 294 3.28 22.39 4.82
C ILE A 294 2.18 21.50 4.24
N LYS A 295 2.49 20.77 3.21
CA LYS A 295 1.56 19.80 2.58
C LYS A 295 1.28 18.63 3.53
N THR A 296 0.06 18.59 4.08
CA THR A 296 -0.33 17.72 5.18
C THR A 296 -1.43 16.75 4.79
N ILE A 297 -1.23 15.44 5.05
CA ILE A 297 -2.32 14.45 5.05
C ILE A 297 -2.78 14.23 6.48
N PHE A 298 -4.04 14.53 6.76
CA PHE A 298 -4.66 14.37 8.07
C PHE A 298 -5.57 13.14 8.09
N PHE A 299 -5.27 12.19 8.98
CA PHE A 299 -6.06 10.99 9.24
C PHE A 299 -6.97 11.18 10.45
N ALA A 300 -8.26 11.38 10.19
CA ALA A 300 -9.28 11.60 11.21
C ALA A 300 -9.71 10.30 11.90
N CYS A 301 -10.27 10.40 13.11
CA CYS A 301 -10.78 9.28 13.89
C CYS A 301 -11.92 8.54 13.18
N ASN A 302 -12.89 9.30 12.66
CA ASN A 302 -14.07 8.81 11.94
C ASN A 302 -14.59 9.88 10.96
N VAL A 303 -15.65 9.56 10.23
CA VAL A 303 -16.24 10.45 9.20
C VAL A 303 -16.76 11.75 9.80
N ALA A 304 -17.41 11.70 10.97
CA ALA A 304 -17.92 12.90 11.65
C ALA A 304 -16.77 13.83 12.05
N HIS A 305 -15.69 13.28 12.60
CA HIS A 305 -14.48 14.03 12.95
C HIS A 305 -13.82 14.65 11.71
N ALA A 306 -13.72 13.91 10.62
CA ALA A 306 -13.17 14.43 9.36
C ALA A 306 -13.98 15.63 8.84
N LYS A 307 -15.31 15.51 8.84
CA LYS A 307 -16.23 16.61 8.45
C LYS A 307 -16.09 17.82 9.38
N LEU A 308 -15.98 17.60 10.70
CA LEU A 308 -15.81 18.67 11.68
C LEU A 308 -14.50 19.44 11.49
N ILE A 309 -13.37 18.72 11.38
CA ILE A 309 -12.06 19.36 11.19
C ILE A 309 -12.01 20.13 9.87
N ASN A 310 -12.50 19.51 8.77
CA ASN A 310 -12.54 20.18 7.47
C ASN A 310 -13.43 21.43 7.48
N ALA A 311 -14.60 21.38 8.14
CA ALA A 311 -15.47 22.54 8.28
C ALA A 311 -14.80 23.67 9.10
N ALA A 312 -14.13 23.30 10.22
CA ALA A 312 -13.41 24.28 11.06
C ALA A 312 -12.26 24.95 10.29
N LEU A 313 -11.49 24.21 9.48
CA LEU A 313 -10.45 24.79 8.62
C LEU A 313 -11.05 25.79 7.63
N ARG A 314 -12.12 25.42 6.92
CA ARG A 314 -12.78 26.29 5.95
C ARG A 314 -13.39 27.54 6.56
N LEU A 315 -13.98 27.44 7.77
CA LEU A 315 -14.50 28.59 8.51
C LEU A 315 -13.39 29.60 8.90
N ASN A 316 -12.14 29.13 8.98
CA ASN A 316 -10.96 29.97 9.21
C ASN A 316 -10.23 30.33 7.90
N ASN A 317 -10.91 30.28 6.75
CA ASN A 317 -10.39 30.61 5.43
C ASN A 317 -9.17 29.76 4.99
N ILE A 318 -9.04 28.55 5.52
CA ILE A 318 -8.03 27.59 5.07
C ILE A 318 -8.65 26.66 4.03
N ASP A 319 -8.05 26.65 2.84
CA ASP A 319 -8.44 25.71 1.79
C ASP A 319 -8.01 24.30 2.18
N SER A 320 -9.00 23.40 2.31
CA SER A 320 -8.77 22.01 2.72
C SER A 320 -9.63 21.05 1.93
N GLY A 321 -9.07 19.94 1.53
CA GLY A 321 -9.76 18.85 0.85
C GLY A 321 -10.33 17.82 1.84
N LEU A 322 -11.51 17.26 1.53
CA LEU A 322 -12.14 16.19 2.29
C LEU A 322 -12.37 14.97 1.41
N ILE A 323 -11.67 13.86 1.70
CA ILE A 323 -11.77 12.62 0.93
C ILE A 323 -12.29 11.50 1.83
N LEU A 324 -13.51 11.05 1.55
CA LEU A 324 -14.20 9.98 2.25
C LEU A 324 -14.45 8.79 1.32
N GLY A 325 -14.86 7.65 1.87
CA GLY A 325 -15.21 6.47 1.08
C GLY A 325 -16.30 6.73 0.03
N GLU A 326 -17.28 7.55 0.40
CA GLU A 326 -18.41 7.98 -0.43
C GLU A 326 -18.08 9.09 -1.45
N THR A 327 -16.88 9.69 -1.39
CA THR A 327 -16.48 10.77 -2.31
C THR A 327 -16.39 10.25 -3.74
N ALA A 328 -17.16 10.85 -4.65
CA ALA A 328 -17.15 10.49 -6.06
C ALA A 328 -15.74 10.56 -6.67
N SER A 329 -15.41 9.63 -7.55
CA SER A 329 -14.05 9.46 -8.11
C SER A 329 -13.53 10.71 -8.82
N THR A 330 -14.39 11.42 -9.56
CA THR A 330 -14.06 12.67 -10.25
C THR A 330 -13.69 13.78 -9.27
N PHE A 331 -14.48 13.95 -8.19
CA PHE A 331 -14.24 14.97 -7.18
C PHE A 331 -13.00 14.63 -6.33
N ARG A 332 -12.83 13.35 -5.97
CA ARG A 332 -11.62 12.85 -5.31
C ARG A 332 -10.38 13.20 -6.10
N ARG A 333 -10.38 12.91 -7.40
CA ARG A 333 -9.26 13.21 -8.28
C ARG A 333 -8.95 14.71 -8.32
N LYS A 334 -9.96 15.56 -8.46
CA LYS A 334 -9.78 17.01 -8.47
C LYS A 334 -9.09 17.52 -7.19
N GLN A 335 -9.45 16.99 -6.02
CA GLN A 335 -8.82 17.35 -4.76
C GLN A 335 -7.38 16.84 -4.67
N ILE A 336 -7.11 15.62 -5.13
CA ILE A 336 -5.77 15.04 -5.18
C ILE A 336 -4.88 15.85 -6.14
N ASP A 337 -5.36 16.19 -7.31
CA ASP A 337 -4.60 16.97 -8.30
C ASP A 337 -4.31 18.39 -7.76
N GLY A 338 -5.30 19.04 -7.12
CA GLY A 338 -5.08 20.32 -6.45
C GLY A 338 -4.09 20.26 -5.29
N PHE A 339 -4.07 19.17 -4.53
CA PHE A 339 -3.07 18.98 -3.46
C PHE A 339 -1.66 18.76 -4.02
N LYS A 340 -1.53 18.09 -5.16
CA LYS A 340 -0.24 17.88 -5.84
C LYS A 340 0.33 19.13 -6.49
N ASP A 341 -0.51 20.07 -6.82
CA ASP A 341 -0.11 21.33 -7.43
C ASP A 341 0.50 22.25 -6.37
N ASP A 342 1.78 22.57 -6.51
CA ASP A 342 2.50 23.46 -5.59
C ASP A 342 2.05 24.91 -5.70
N SER A 343 1.37 25.31 -6.78
CA SER A 343 0.77 26.63 -6.95
C SER A 343 -0.60 26.77 -6.27
N SER A 344 -1.19 25.65 -5.81
CA SER A 344 -2.48 25.63 -5.16
C SER A 344 -2.39 25.98 -3.68
N SER A 345 -3.43 26.67 -3.17
CA SER A 345 -3.61 26.94 -1.73
C SER A 345 -4.00 25.68 -0.91
N LEU A 346 -4.29 24.57 -1.58
CA LEU A 346 -4.75 23.34 -0.94
C LEU A 346 -3.57 22.58 -0.31
N ASN A 347 -3.26 22.91 0.94
CA ASN A 347 -2.16 22.28 1.70
C ASN A 347 -2.60 21.14 2.62
N ILE A 348 -3.90 20.98 2.88
CA ILE A 348 -4.39 19.98 3.84
C ILE A 348 -5.42 19.06 3.16
N LEU A 349 -5.14 17.75 3.16
CA LEU A 349 -6.12 16.72 2.79
C LEU A 349 -6.59 15.98 4.05
N VAL A 350 -7.89 16.10 4.34
CA VAL A 350 -8.54 15.41 5.45
C VAL A 350 -9.16 14.11 4.95
N ASN A 351 -8.86 13.01 5.62
CA ASN A 351 -9.45 11.71 5.28
C ASN A 351 -9.59 10.81 6.52
N VAL A 352 -10.22 9.65 6.38
CA VAL A 352 -10.32 8.66 7.48
C VAL A 352 -9.36 7.50 7.27
N SER A 353 -9.42 6.84 6.12
CA SER A 353 -8.55 5.71 5.77
C SER A 353 -8.43 5.56 4.25
N VAL A 354 -9.07 6.42 3.47
CA VAL A 354 -9.15 6.28 2.01
C VAL A 354 -7.79 6.47 1.35
N LEU A 355 -6.95 7.36 1.90
CA LEU A 355 -5.63 7.67 1.37
C LEU A 355 -4.53 6.73 1.89
N THR A 356 -4.87 5.67 2.62
CA THR A 356 -3.89 4.68 3.09
C THR A 356 -3.39 3.77 1.96
N THR A 357 -4.16 3.60 0.89
CA THR A 357 -3.78 2.81 -0.29
C THR A 357 -4.12 3.57 -1.57
N GLY A 358 -3.37 3.35 -2.64
CA GLY A 358 -3.66 3.92 -3.96
C GLY A 358 -3.46 5.44 -4.11
N PHE A 359 -3.03 6.14 -3.08
CA PHE A 359 -2.69 7.57 -3.15
C PHE A 359 -1.18 7.75 -3.29
N ASP A 360 -0.78 8.46 -4.31
CA ASP A 360 0.62 8.73 -4.63
C ASP A 360 0.85 10.23 -4.82
N SER A 361 1.55 10.86 -3.87
CA SER A 361 2.03 12.23 -3.97
C SER A 361 3.45 12.31 -3.42
N PRO A 362 4.42 12.76 -4.20
CA PRO A 362 5.79 12.86 -3.73
C PRO A 362 6.01 14.02 -2.74
N ASN A 363 5.24 15.09 -2.83
CA ASN A 363 5.41 16.34 -2.09
C ASN A 363 4.60 16.38 -0.77
N ILE A 364 4.63 15.30 0.03
CA ILE A 364 4.00 15.29 1.35
C ILE A 364 5.05 15.65 2.39
N ASP A 365 4.83 16.77 3.09
CA ASP A 365 5.72 17.26 4.13
C ASP A 365 5.34 16.77 5.52
N CYS A 366 4.04 16.46 5.73
CA CYS A 366 3.53 16.05 7.02
C CYS A 366 2.47 14.94 6.90
N VAL A 367 2.64 13.90 7.70
CA VAL A 367 1.61 12.90 8.01
C VAL A 367 1.09 13.16 9.40
N PHE A 368 -0.19 13.49 9.51
CA PHE A 368 -0.85 13.80 10.76
C PHE A 368 -1.88 12.71 11.12
N ILE A 369 -1.60 11.92 12.15
CA ILE A 369 -2.45 10.81 12.60
C ILE A 369 -3.18 11.22 13.88
N SER A 370 -4.48 11.50 13.77
CA SER A 370 -5.31 11.89 14.91
C SER A 370 -6.15 10.75 15.47
N ARG A 371 -6.07 9.57 14.91
CA ARG A 371 -6.86 8.41 15.36
C ARG A 371 -6.00 7.40 16.10
N PRO A 372 -6.53 6.72 17.12
CA PRO A 372 -5.89 5.54 17.68
C PRO A 372 -5.76 4.47 16.57
N VAL A 373 -4.54 3.97 16.36
CA VAL A 373 -4.26 2.93 15.36
C VAL A 373 -3.80 1.69 16.09
N THR A 374 -4.57 0.59 15.96
CA THR A 374 -4.28 -0.71 16.56
C THR A 374 -3.66 -1.71 15.59
N SER A 375 -3.67 -1.37 14.31
CA SER A 375 -3.12 -2.22 13.24
C SER A 375 -1.79 -1.65 12.75
N ILE A 376 -0.74 -2.43 12.94
CA ILE A 376 0.60 -2.14 12.42
C ILE A 376 0.57 -1.89 10.90
N ILE A 377 -0.20 -2.69 10.17
CA ILE A 377 -0.37 -2.54 8.71
C ILE A 377 -0.98 -1.19 8.38
N LEU A 378 -2.07 -0.81 9.06
CA LEU A 378 -2.73 0.47 8.82
C LEU A 378 -1.80 1.64 9.16
N TYR A 379 -1.07 1.55 10.26
CA TYR A 379 -0.07 2.53 10.66
C TYR A 379 1.02 2.68 9.58
N SER A 380 1.62 1.56 9.14
CA SER A 380 2.62 1.57 8.06
C SER A 380 2.10 2.16 6.77
N GLN A 381 0.84 1.90 6.42
CA GLN A 381 0.21 2.48 5.24
C GLN A 381 0.00 3.99 5.36
N MET A 382 -0.32 4.49 6.56
CA MET A 382 -0.47 5.93 6.82
C MET A 382 0.88 6.65 6.72
N ILE A 383 1.89 6.18 7.46
CA ILE A 383 3.23 6.79 7.42
C ILE A 383 3.87 6.64 6.04
N GLY A 384 3.60 5.53 5.36
CA GLY A 384 4.08 5.27 4.01
C GLY A 384 3.67 6.33 2.97
N ARG A 385 2.74 7.23 3.29
CA ARG A 385 2.36 8.35 2.41
C ARG A 385 3.41 9.45 2.38
N GLY A 386 4.08 9.72 3.51
CA GLY A 386 5.14 10.74 3.63
C GLY A 386 6.57 10.22 3.48
N ILE A 387 6.74 8.92 3.20
CA ILE A 387 8.07 8.29 3.28
C ILE A 387 8.94 8.45 2.01
N ARG A 388 8.48 9.11 0.97
CA ARG A 388 9.29 9.27 -0.25
C ARG A 388 10.43 10.24 -0.06
N GLY A 389 11.65 9.75 -0.28
CA GLY A 389 12.87 10.56 -0.24
C GLY A 389 13.14 11.32 -1.55
N PRO A 390 14.17 12.18 -1.55
CA PRO A 390 14.51 13.04 -2.68
C PRO A 390 14.76 12.29 -4.00
N ARG A 391 15.38 11.11 -3.97
CA ARG A 391 15.63 10.30 -5.18
C ARG A 391 14.34 9.74 -5.81
N MET A 392 13.24 9.75 -5.06
CA MET A 392 11.91 9.35 -5.52
C MET A 392 10.97 10.54 -5.72
N GLY A 393 11.52 11.76 -5.76
CA GLY A 393 10.79 13.00 -5.98
C GLY A 393 10.11 13.58 -4.75
N GLY A 394 10.39 13.05 -3.55
CA GLY A 394 9.86 13.51 -2.29
C GLY A 394 10.87 14.33 -1.47
N ASN A 395 10.66 14.39 -0.17
CA ASN A 395 11.41 15.22 0.77
C ASN A 395 12.45 14.40 1.55
N GLU A 396 13.54 15.03 1.97
CA GLU A 396 14.55 14.38 2.82
C GLU A 396 13.99 14.03 4.20
N ARG A 397 13.10 14.87 4.72
CA ARG A 397 12.43 14.68 6.01
C ARG A 397 10.92 14.94 5.86
N CYS A 398 10.13 14.14 6.59
CA CYS A 398 8.69 14.30 6.69
C CYS A 398 8.30 14.42 8.16
N LYS A 399 7.44 15.38 8.49
CA LYS A 399 6.89 15.49 9.85
C LYS A 399 5.90 14.37 10.10
N LEU A 400 6.02 13.70 11.25
CA LEU A 400 5.04 12.74 11.74
C LEU A 400 4.41 13.29 13.02
N ILE A 401 3.19 13.77 12.90
CA ILE A 401 2.42 14.26 14.04
C ILE A 401 1.41 13.19 14.44
N GLU A 402 1.49 12.75 15.68
CA GLU A 402 0.59 11.75 16.25
C GLU A 402 -0.10 12.33 17.47
N VAL A 403 -1.41 12.14 17.56
CA VAL A 403 -2.13 12.50 18.78
C VAL A 403 -2.06 11.31 19.74
N VAL A 404 -1.16 11.44 20.72
CA VAL A 404 -0.93 10.43 21.75
C VAL A 404 -1.88 10.69 22.90
N ASP A 405 -2.98 9.98 22.89
CA ASP A 405 -4.06 10.08 23.89
C ASP A 405 -3.68 9.34 25.21
N ASN A 406 -2.46 9.50 25.73
CA ASN A 406 -1.85 8.78 26.86
C ASN A 406 -2.05 7.24 26.85
N LEU A 407 -2.24 6.71 25.67
CA LEU A 407 -2.25 5.29 25.39
C LEU A 407 -0.84 4.98 24.90
N ASP A 408 0.05 4.61 25.82
CA ASP A 408 1.44 4.28 25.56
C ASP A 408 1.53 3.14 24.54
N PHE A 409 1.68 3.54 23.30
CA PHE A 409 1.94 2.63 22.18
C PHE A 409 3.44 2.49 22.03
N GLY A 410 4.13 1.76 22.83
CA GLY A 410 5.58 1.57 22.83
C GLY A 410 6.33 1.99 21.55
N ASP A 411 7.58 2.36 21.67
CA ASP A 411 8.43 2.87 20.59
C ASP A 411 8.68 1.89 19.39
N GLU A 412 8.07 0.71 19.39
CA GLU A 412 8.36 -0.41 18.48
C GLU A 412 7.49 -0.47 17.21
N CYS A 413 6.80 0.60 16.83
CA CYS A 413 5.85 0.58 15.71
C CYS A 413 6.45 0.73 14.31
N TRP A 414 7.60 0.16 14.01
CA TRP A 414 8.07 -0.02 12.64
C TRP A 414 7.60 -1.38 12.10
N ALA A 415 6.39 -1.41 11.56
CA ALA A 415 5.78 -2.62 11.04
C ALA A 415 6.55 -3.29 9.90
N PHE A 416 7.55 -2.62 9.31
CA PHE A 416 8.24 -3.16 8.15
C PHE A 416 9.02 -4.43 8.52
N ASN A 417 9.81 -4.40 9.60
CA ASN A 417 10.62 -5.54 10.04
C ASN A 417 9.86 -6.50 10.96
N PHE A 418 8.67 -6.14 11.41
CA PHE A 418 7.89 -6.94 12.36
C PHE A 418 7.60 -8.37 11.86
N PHE A 419 7.42 -8.53 10.55
CA PHE A 419 7.08 -9.82 9.95
C PHE A 419 8.28 -10.65 9.49
N ASP A 420 9.50 -10.12 9.51
CA ASP A 420 10.66 -10.79 8.92
C ASP A 420 11.01 -12.11 9.61
N SER A 421 10.93 -12.16 10.94
CA SER A 421 11.20 -13.36 11.73
C SER A 421 10.27 -14.55 11.42
N TYR A 422 9.08 -14.28 10.85
CA TYR A 422 8.08 -15.32 10.56
C TYR A 422 8.24 -15.97 9.18
N TRP A 423 9.09 -15.44 8.32
CA TRP A 423 9.35 -15.99 6.98
C TRP A 423 10.62 -16.84 6.91
N SER A 424 11.42 -16.84 7.96
CA SER A 424 12.66 -17.60 8.08
C SER A 424 12.50 -19.01 8.67
N LEU A 425 11.24 -19.46 8.88
CA LEU A 425 10.92 -20.79 9.44
C LEU A 425 10.62 -21.82 8.36
#